data_f92e6cafaebbe2278d99dec404c15548
#
_entry.id   f92e6cafaebbe2278d99dec404c15548
#
_cell.length_a   1.000
_cell.length_b   1.000
_cell.length_c   1.000
_cell.angle_alpha   90.00
_cell.angle_beta   90.00
_cell.angle_gamma   90.00
#
_symmetry.space_group_name_H-M   'P 1'
#
loop_
_entity.id
_entity.type
_entity.pdbx_description
1 polymer ?
#
loop_
_entity_poly.entity_id
_entity_poly.type
_entity_poly.pdbx_seq_one_letter_code
_entity_poly.pdbx_strand_id
1 'polypeptide(L)'
;MEAFTTHTGRAVPLRRSNVDTDQIIPAHWLKKITRDGFEDGLFEAWRKDPEFVTNRPERHGATVLVAGPDFGTGSSREHAVWALQNFGFKTVISSRFADIFRGNSLKNGLLTVVLPQETVERLWELTESDPTAEITVDLVARQVRAAGIEAEFELDDNARWRLLEGLDDISLTLQNEADIATYESTRPSHKPRTVRPEPRVISLAVIPGDGIGQEVVAQGLKVLTAVLPQDVKLETKQYDLGATRWHRTGETLPDEELEALKHHDAILLGAIGDPSVPSGVLERGLLLKLRFAFDHFINLRPSKLFPNTATPLAGRPEIDFVVVREGTEGPYTGNGGSLRTGTPAEVATEVSVNTAYGVERVVRDAYERASSRPRKKLTLVHKNNVLVYAGHLWKNIFDKVGQEYPEVTTDYLHVDAATIFFVTQPERFDVIVTDNLFGDILTDLAAAVTGGIGLAASGNINPTGAFPSMFEPVHGSAPDIAGTGKADPTATVLSVALLLRHLGHEAQAVRIEDAVTADLAERDGTFRTTEEIGDALAVRAAV
;
A
#
# COMPACT_ATOMS: atom_id res chain seq x y z
N MET A 1 25.47 -21.25 9.75
CA MET A 1 25.72 -22.43 8.87
C MET A 1 26.06 -23.66 9.69
N GLU A 2 26.11 -24.87 9.08
CA GLU A 2 26.53 -26.09 9.78
C GLU A 2 28.06 -26.12 9.92
N ALA A 3 28.57 -26.55 11.08
CA ALA A 3 30.01 -26.66 11.31
C ALA A 3 30.62 -27.80 10.44
N PHE A 4 31.75 -27.53 9.80
CA PHE A 4 32.43 -28.47 8.93
C PHE A 4 33.79 -28.86 9.57
N THR A 5 33.97 -30.11 9.90
CA THR A 5 35.24 -30.62 10.42
C THR A 5 35.88 -31.59 9.45
N THR A 6 35.24 -32.72 9.19
CA THR A 6 35.67 -33.76 8.27
C THR A 6 34.45 -34.27 7.52
N HIS A 7 34.56 -34.48 6.22
CA HIS A 7 33.53 -35.07 5.39
C HIS A 7 34.08 -36.21 4.54
N THR A 8 33.38 -37.32 4.53
CA THR A 8 33.68 -38.48 3.67
C THR A 8 32.48 -38.77 2.80
N GLY A 9 32.66 -38.86 1.49
CA GLY A 9 31.57 -39.14 0.58
C GLY A 9 32.04 -39.50 -0.82
N ARG A 10 31.13 -40.11 -1.59
CA ARG A 10 31.37 -40.41 -3.01
C ARG A 10 31.45 -39.11 -3.83
N ALA A 11 32.16 -39.19 -4.97
CA ALA A 11 32.39 -38.02 -5.78
C ALA A 11 31.76 -38.10 -7.18
N VAL A 12 31.45 -36.90 -7.71
CA VAL A 12 31.12 -36.68 -9.12
C VAL A 12 32.32 -36.09 -9.84
N PRO A 13 32.92 -36.80 -10.82
CA PRO A 13 34.00 -36.27 -11.66
C PRO A 13 33.44 -35.39 -12.78
N LEU A 14 33.51 -34.09 -12.61
CA LEU A 14 33.09 -33.10 -13.63
C LEU A 14 34.32 -32.62 -14.42
N ARG A 15 34.70 -33.33 -15.50
CA ARG A 15 35.83 -32.99 -16.36
C ARG A 15 35.54 -31.81 -17.28
N ARG A 16 35.12 -30.66 -16.70
CA ARG A 16 34.85 -29.41 -17.43
C ARG A 16 35.62 -28.27 -16.82
N SER A 17 36.26 -27.47 -17.67
CA SER A 17 36.98 -26.25 -17.29
C SER A 17 36.15 -25.01 -17.63
N ASN A 18 36.48 -23.88 -17.02
CA ASN A 18 35.79 -22.61 -17.23
C ASN A 18 34.27 -22.71 -17.05
N VAL A 19 33.83 -23.41 -16.03
CA VAL A 19 32.42 -23.55 -15.68
C VAL A 19 31.94 -22.24 -15.06
N ASP A 20 31.10 -21.53 -15.78
CA ASP A 20 30.56 -20.25 -15.30
C ASP A 20 29.31 -20.44 -14.45
N THR A 21 28.93 -19.37 -13.75
CA THR A 21 27.78 -19.42 -12.84
C THR A 21 26.44 -19.57 -13.57
N ASP A 22 26.32 -19.19 -14.85
CA ASP A 22 25.12 -19.44 -15.67
C ASP A 22 25.00 -20.91 -16.07
N GLN A 23 26.14 -21.61 -16.21
CA GLN A 23 26.18 -23.05 -16.45
C GLN A 23 25.89 -23.85 -15.15
N ILE A 24 26.29 -23.30 -13.99
CA ILE A 24 25.96 -23.91 -12.69
C ILE A 24 24.45 -23.73 -12.41
N ILE A 25 23.93 -22.51 -12.57
CA ILE A 25 22.51 -22.21 -12.39
C ILE A 25 22.04 -21.11 -13.37
N PRO A 26 21.07 -21.40 -14.26
CA PRO A 26 20.57 -20.44 -15.22
C PRO A 26 19.88 -19.23 -14.59
N ALA A 27 19.95 -18.06 -15.28
CA ALA A 27 19.46 -16.78 -14.77
C ALA A 27 17.97 -16.76 -14.39
N HIS A 28 17.12 -17.61 -14.96
CA HIS A 28 15.70 -17.64 -14.62
C HIS A 28 15.41 -18.13 -13.20
N TRP A 29 16.32 -18.90 -12.60
CA TRP A 29 16.24 -19.32 -11.20
C TRP A 29 16.48 -18.18 -10.20
N LEU A 30 17.11 -17.07 -10.61
CA LEU A 30 17.40 -15.93 -9.74
C LEU A 30 16.16 -15.16 -9.27
N LYS A 31 14.98 -15.44 -9.84
CA LYS A 31 13.70 -14.87 -9.42
C LYS A 31 13.13 -15.50 -8.15
N LYS A 32 13.67 -16.64 -7.73
CA LYS A 32 13.23 -17.35 -6.53
C LYS A 32 13.72 -16.63 -5.27
N ILE A 33 12.84 -16.39 -4.31
CA ILE A 33 13.12 -15.60 -3.09
C ILE A 33 13.52 -16.44 -1.88
N THR A 34 13.47 -17.78 -1.99
CA THR A 34 13.90 -18.72 -0.95
C THR A 34 15.36 -19.12 -1.16
N ARG A 35 16.01 -19.74 -0.15
CA ARG A 35 17.35 -20.32 -0.28
C ARG A 35 17.34 -21.82 -0.59
N ASP A 36 16.17 -22.43 -0.63
CA ASP A 36 15.98 -23.87 -0.83
C ASP A 36 15.27 -24.16 -2.16
N GLY A 37 15.45 -25.39 -2.67
CA GLY A 37 14.82 -25.87 -3.89
C GLY A 37 15.53 -25.44 -5.16
N PHE A 38 16.85 -25.23 -5.12
CA PHE A 38 17.69 -24.91 -6.28
C PHE A 38 18.35 -26.15 -6.91
N GLU A 39 18.17 -27.35 -6.35
CA GLU A 39 18.70 -28.61 -6.84
C GLU A 39 18.31 -28.94 -8.28
N ASP A 40 17.09 -28.57 -8.68
CA ASP A 40 16.60 -28.78 -10.05
C ASP A 40 17.28 -27.84 -11.06
N GLY A 41 17.74 -26.67 -10.62
CA GLY A 41 18.47 -25.70 -11.43
C GLY A 41 19.94 -26.02 -11.62
N LEU A 42 20.49 -26.89 -10.76
CA LEU A 42 21.93 -27.26 -10.86
C LEU A 42 22.22 -27.92 -12.21
N PHE A 43 23.15 -27.33 -12.98
CA PHE A 43 23.56 -27.81 -14.29
C PHE A 43 22.38 -28.12 -15.23
N GLU A 44 21.27 -27.39 -15.13
CA GLU A 44 19.99 -27.64 -15.82
C GLU A 44 20.17 -27.93 -17.32
N ALA A 45 21.01 -27.14 -18.00
CA ALA A 45 21.26 -27.32 -19.42
C ALA A 45 21.96 -28.67 -19.74
N TRP A 46 22.91 -29.08 -18.91
CA TRP A 46 23.67 -30.31 -19.10
C TRP A 46 22.91 -31.55 -18.63
N ARG A 47 22.09 -31.39 -17.59
CA ARG A 47 21.26 -32.49 -17.06
C ARG A 47 20.12 -32.92 -18.00
N LYS A 48 19.88 -32.16 -19.08
CA LYS A 48 19.00 -32.62 -20.18
C LYS A 48 19.57 -33.82 -20.94
N ASP A 49 20.90 -34.02 -20.90
CA ASP A 49 21.54 -35.20 -21.43
C ASP A 49 21.47 -36.32 -20.38
N PRO A 50 20.80 -37.46 -20.66
CA PRO A 50 20.73 -38.59 -19.73
C PRO A 50 22.11 -39.15 -19.32
N GLU A 51 23.11 -39.02 -20.20
CA GLU A 51 24.49 -39.51 -19.95
C GLU A 51 25.33 -38.50 -19.15
N PHE A 52 24.79 -37.33 -18.82
CA PHE A 52 25.54 -36.39 -18.02
C PHE A 52 25.89 -36.95 -16.66
N VAL A 53 27.11 -36.71 -16.19
CA VAL A 53 27.70 -37.38 -15.04
C VAL A 53 26.84 -37.37 -13.76
N THR A 54 26.09 -36.30 -13.49
CA THR A 54 25.20 -36.20 -12.30
C THR A 54 23.92 -37.02 -12.44
N ASN A 55 23.52 -37.39 -13.67
CA ASN A 55 22.31 -38.17 -13.94
C ASN A 55 22.54 -39.68 -13.82
N ARG A 56 23.79 -40.11 -13.78
CA ARG A 56 24.14 -41.53 -13.72
C ARG A 56 23.77 -42.12 -12.36
N PRO A 57 23.04 -43.25 -12.32
CA PRO A 57 22.56 -43.84 -11.06
C PRO A 57 23.65 -44.07 -10.01
N GLU A 58 24.85 -44.46 -10.46
CA GLU A 58 26.02 -44.73 -9.58
C GLU A 58 26.55 -43.44 -8.90
N ARG A 59 26.12 -42.24 -9.36
CA ARG A 59 26.51 -40.95 -8.79
C ARG A 59 25.44 -40.36 -7.88
N HIS A 60 24.27 -40.96 -7.80
CA HIS A 60 23.21 -40.45 -6.95
C HIS A 60 23.64 -40.46 -5.47
N GLY A 61 23.43 -39.33 -4.79
CA GLY A 61 23.82 -39.14 -3.40
C GLY A 61 25.33 -38.92 -3.18
N ALA A 62 26.11 -38.65 -4.24
CA ALA A 62 27.47 -38.17 -4.10
C ALA A 62 27.51 -36.77 -3.51
N THR A 63 28.44 -36.54 -2.58
CA THR A 63 28.51 -35.29 -1.79
C THR A 63 29.79 -34.48 -2.03
N VAL A 64 30.68 -34.99 -2.87
CA VAL A 64 31.91 -34.33 -3.29
C VAL A 64 31.85 -34.08 -4.80
N LEU A 65 32.13 -32.87 -5.25
CA LEU A 65 32.28 -32.54 -6.66
C LEU A 65 33.74 -32.32 -6.98
N VAL A 66 34.29 -33.10 -7.93
CA VAL A 66 35.66 -32.89 -8.44
C VAL A 66 35.59 -32.26 -9.81
N ALA A 67 35.80 -30.92 -9.85
CA ALA A 67 35.63 -30.10 -11.05
C ALA A 67 36.96 -29.74 -11.71
N GLY A 68 36.90 -29.32 -12.98
CA GLY A 68 38.07 -28.84 -13.70
C GLY A 68 38.46 -27.39 -13.29
N PRO A 69 39.60 -26.89 -13.81
CA PRO A 69 40.06 -25.55 -13.48
C PRO A 69 39.08 -24.45 -13.89
N ASP A 70 39.19 -23.29 -13.21
CA ASP A 70 38.32 -22.11 -13.43
C ASP A 70 36.85 -22.41 -13.17
N PHE A 71 36.56 -23.07 -12.06
CA PHE A 71 35.18 -23.33 -11.65
C PHE A 71 34.55 -22.10 -10.96
N GLY A 72 33.35 -21.75 -11.38
CA GLY A 72 32.56 -20.64 -10.81
C GLY A 72 32.91 -19.27 -11.40
N THR A 73 33.40 -19.23 -12.65
CA THR A 73 33.65 -17.97 -13.37
C THR A 73 32.34 -17.21 -13.70
N GLY A 74 32.45 -15.96 -14.16
CA GLY A 74 31.31 -15.14 -14.55
C GLY A 74 30.76 -14.28 -13.42
N SER A 75 29.46 -14.05 -13.43
CA SER A 75 28.77 -13.14 -12.48
C SER A 75 28.77 -13.67 -11.05
N SER A 76 28.83 -12.75 -10.06
CA SER A 76 28.66 -13.10 -8.65
C SER A 76 27.24 -13.57 -8.36
N ARG A 77 27.06 -14.88 -8.12
CA ARG A 77 25.75 -15.50 -7.83
C ARG A 77 25.84 -16.45 -6.66
N GLU A 78 25.33 -16.06 -5.53
CA GLU A 78 25.20 -16.97 -4.38
C GLU A 78 24.29 -18.18 -4.70
N HIS A 79 23.33 -18.00 -5.59
CA HIS A 79 22.46 -19.08 -6.06
C HIS A 79 23.21 -20.28 -6.64
N ALA A 80 24.40 -20.06 -7.23
CA ALA A 80 25.25 -21.15 -7.71
C ALA A 80 25.76 -22.01 -6.54
N VAL A 81 26.07 -21.39 -5.42
CA VAL A 81 26.47 -22.08 -4.19
C VAL A 81 25.28 -22.84 -3.59
N TRP A 82 24.12 -22.18 -3.50
CA TRP A 82 22.89 -22.82 -2.98
C TRP A 82 22.44 -23.99 -3.84
N ALA A 83 22.56 -23.91 -5.16
CA ALA A 83 22.23 -25.01 -6.06
C ALA A 83 23.12 -26.24 -5.80
N LEU A 84 24.42 -26.04 -5.62
CA LEU A 84 25.36 -27.13 -5.25
C LEU A 84 25.00 -27.74 -3.89
N GLN A 85 24.72 -26.90 -2.89
CA GLN A 85 24.36 -27.37 -1.55
C GLN A 85 23.00 -28.09 -1.52
N ASN A 86 21.97 -27.53 -2.17
CA ASN A 86 20.65 -28.15 -2.23
C ASN A 86 20.70 -29.52 -2.99
N PHE A 87 21.57 -29.62 -3.98
CA PHE A 87 21.78 -30.90 -4.68
C PHE A 87 22.49 -31.98 -3.79
N GLY A 88 23.16 -31.54 -2.72
CA GLY A 88 23.78 -32.39 -1.74
C GLY A 88 25.31 -32.30 -1.65
N PHE A 89 25.95 -31.44 -2.45
CA PHE A 89 27.40 -31.28 -2.36
C PHE A 89 27.80 -30.54 -1.07
N LYS A 90 28.76 -31.10 -0.35
CA LYS A 90 29.38 -30.51 0.85
C LYS A 90 30.75 -29.92 0.55
N THR A 91 31.41 -30.40 -0.50
CA THR A 91 32.75 -29.97 -0.91
C THR A 91 32.88 -29.96 -2.43
N VAL A 92 33.55 -28.94 -2.95
CA VAL A 92 33.99 -28.87 -4.34
C VAL A 92 35.51 -28.83 -4.38
N ILE A 93 36.12 -29.74 -5.13
CA ILE A 93 37.58 -29.84 -5.35
C ILE A 93 37.89 -29.40 -6.77
N SER A 94 38.84 -28.51 -6.96
CA SER A 94 39.30 -28.04 -8.27
C SER A 94 40.75 -27.56 -8.18
N SER A 95 41.44 -27.46 -9.29
CA SER A 95 42.78 -26.87 -9.30
C SER A 95 42.76 -25.34 -9.29
N ARG A 96 41.65 -24.70 -9.65
CA ARG A 96 41.46 -23.25 -9.60
C ARG A 96 39.97 -22.88 -9.55
N PHE A 97 39.62 -21.95 -8.71
CA PHE A 97 38.28 -21.33 -8.63
C PHE A 97 38.33 -19.85 -9.01
N ALA A 98 37.19 -19.32 -9.46
CA ALA A 98 37.01 -17.90 -9.48
C ALA A 98 36.89 -17.34 -8.05
N ASP A 99 37.57 -16.23 -7.76
CA ASP A 99 37.68 -15.68 -6.40
C ASP A 99 36.34 -15.37 -5.75
N ILE A 100 35.43 -14.78 -6.51
CA ILE A 100 34.09 -14.43 -6.02
C ILE A 100 33.28 -15.68 -5.66
N PHE A 101 33.31 -16.71 -6.52
CA PHE A 101 32.61 -17.96 -6.26
C PHE A 101 33.18 -18.65 -5.02
N ARG A 102 34.53 -18.72 -4.91
CA ARG A 102 35.22 -19.30 -3.75
C ARG A 102 34.85 -18.57 -2.45
N GLY A 103 34.86 -17.24 -2.47
CA GLY A 103 34.48 -16.42 -1.32
C GLY A 103 33.02 -16.64 -0.90
N ASN A 104 32.09 -16.65 -1.85
CA ASN A 104 30.68 -16.93 -1.57
C ASN A 104 30.46 -18.36 -1.04
N SER A 105 31.16 -19.33 -1.59
CA SER A 105 31.08 -20.75 -1.15
C SER A 105 31.48 -20.91 0.32
N LEU A 106 32.65 -20.36 0.69
CA LEU A 106 33.15 -20.45 2.06
C LEU A 106 32.26 -19.72 3.07
N LYS A 107 31.68 -18.58 2.68
CA LYS A 107 30.73 -17.82 3.51
C LYS A 107 29.40 -18.56 3.73
N ASN A 108 28.99 -19.38 2.76
CA ASN A 108 27.75 -20.14 2.84
C ASN A 108 27.95 -21.59 3.36
N GLY A 109 29.17 -21.97 3.73
CA GLY A 109 29.44 -23.31 4.31
C GLY A 109 29.72 -24.41 3.28
N LEU A 110 29.93 -24.07 2.00
CA LEU A 110 30.39 -24.99 0.98
C LEU A 110 31.92 -24.94 0.92
N LEU A 111 32.59 -26.01 1.35
CA LEU A 111 34.05 -26.05 1.34
C LEU A 111 34.58 -26.19 -0.09
N THR A 112 35.42 -25.23 -0.51
CA THR A 112 36.18 -25.28 -1.78
C THR A 112 37.62 -25.61 -1.50
N VAL A 113 38.10 -26.69 -2.12
CA VAL A 113 39.45 -27.24 -1.93
C VAL A 113 40.27 -27.06 -3.22
N VAL A 114 41.40 -26.38 -3.12
CA VAL A 114 42.32 -26.19 -4.24
C VAL A 114 43.42 -27.25 -4.13
N LEU A 115 43.57 -28.08 -5.16
CA LEU A 115 44.62 -29.08 -5.27
C LEU A 115 45.39 -28.93 -6.59
N PRO A 116 46.63 -29.38 -6.69
CA PRO A 116 47.36 -29.46 -7.97
C PRO A 116 46.53 -30.17 -9.04
N GLN A 117 46.61 -29.74 -10.29
CA GLN A 117 45.85 -30.31 -11.40
C GLN A 117 46.08 -31.81 -11.55
N GLU A 118 47.31 -32.25 -11.39
CA GLU A 118 47.70 -33.69 -11.41
C GLU A 118 46.95 -34.51 -10.33
N THR A 119 46.75 -33.94 -9.15
CA THR A 119 45.98 -34.60 -8.08
C THR A 119 44.49 -34.67 -8.43
N VAL A 120 43.93 -33.60 -9.02
CA VAL A 120 42.54 -33.57 -9.51
C VAL A 120 42.32 -34.64 -10.58
N GLU A 121 43.27 -34.81 -11.50
CA GLU A 121 43.21 -35.85 -12.55
C GLU A 121 43.24 -37.26 -11.97
N ARG A 122 44.09 -37.51 -10.99
CA ARG A 122 44.10 -38.78 -10.26
C ARG A 122 42.79 -39.05 -9.51
N LEU A 123 42.17 -38.05 -8.94
CA LEU A 123 40.85 -38.18 -8.30
C LEU A 123 39.75 -38.48 -9.34
N TRP A 124 39.82 -37.90 -10.54
CA TRP A 124 38.92 -38.25 -11.64
C TRP A 124 39.08 -39.71 -12.05
N GLU A 125 40.33 -40.16 -12.31
CA GLU A 125 40.63 -41.52 -12.72
C GLU A 125 40.15 -42.55 -11.67
N LEU A 126 40.41 -42.26 -10.38
CA LEU A 126 39.93 -43.09 -9.27
C LEU A 126 38.43 -43.24 -9.27
N THR A 127 37.73 -42.08 -9.30
CA THR A 127 36.26 -42.08 -9.15
C THR A 127 35.53 -42.51 -10.42
N GLU A 128 36.16 -42.46 -11.59
CA GLU A 128 35.63 -43.03 -12.84
C GLU A 128 35.83 -44.56 -12.91
N SER A 129 36.97 -45.05 -12.44
CA SER A 129 37.23 -46.49 -12.39
C SER A 129 36.44 -47.19 -11.28
N ASP A 130 36.21 -46.52 -10.15
CA ASP A 130 35.40 -47.01 -9.04
C ASP A 130 34.40 -45.93 -8.57
N PRO A 131 33.14 -45.97 -9.06
CA PRO A 131 32.10 -45.03 -8.63
C PRO A 131 31.76 -45.10 -7.14
N THR A 132 32.17 -46.11 -6.42
CA THR A 132 31.95 -46.29 -4.98
C THR A 132 33.08 -45.72 -4.13
N ALA A 133 34.20 -45.34 -4.76
CA ALA A 133 35.35 -44.76 -4.06
C ALA A 133 34.95 -43.49 -3.30
N GLU A 134 35.32 -43.43 -2.04
CA GLU A 134 35.06 -42.28 -1.17
C GLU A 134 36.29 -41.38 -1.10
N ILE A 135 36.00 -40.07 -1.02
CA ILE A 135 37.00 -39.05 -0.77
C ILE A 135 36.72 -38.46 0.62
N THR A 136 37.74 -38.48 1.47
CA THR A 136 37.69 -37.81 2.78
C THR A 136 38.37 -36.45 2.68
N VAL A 137 37.66 -35.40 3.05
CA VAL A 137 38.19 -34.02 3.15
C VAL A 137 38.21 -33.64 4.62
N ASP A 138 39.40 -33.49 5.17
CA ASP A 138 39.65 -33.14 6.56
C ASP A 138 40.08 -31.69 6.66
N LEU A 139 39.18 -30.83 7.15
CA LEU A 139 39.42 -29.38 7.31
C LEU A 139 40.35 -29.11 8.51
N VAL A 140 40.34 -30.01 9.52
CA VAL A 140 41.21 -29.86 10.69
C VAL A 140 42.66 -30.12 10.32
N ALA A 141 42.90 -31.19 9.60
CA ALA A 141 44.25 -31.56 9.11
C ALA A 141 44.62 -30.81 7.81
N ARG A 142 43.67 -30.16 7.12
CA ARG A 142 43.84 -29.60 5.76
C ARG A 142 44.30 -30.62 4.74
N GLN A 143 43.70 -31.81 4.77
CA GLN A 143 44.10 -32.94 3.92
C GLN A 143 42.90 -33.51 3.15
N VAL A 144 43.17 -33.96 1.94
CA VAL A 144 42.27 -34.80 1.13
C VAL A 144 42.86 -36.17 1.04
N ARG A 145 42.08 -37.20 1.35
CA ARG A 145 42.49 -38.63 1.30
C ARG A 145 41.47 -39.42 0.47
N ALA A 146 41.99 -40.25 -0.43
CA ALA A 146 41.24 -41.24 -1.20
C ALA A 146 42.16 -42.44 -1.45
N ALA A 147 41.66 -43.56 -1.99
CA ALA A 147 42.44 -44.78 -2.21
C ALA A 147 43.80 -44.51 -2.93
N GLY A 148 44.90 -44.53 -2.18
CA GLY A 148 46.26 -44.29 -2.70
C GLY A 148 46.57 -42.81 -3.06
N ILE A 149 45.70 -41.87 -2.68
CA ILE A 149 45.91 -40.43 -2.88
C ILE A 149 45.85 -39.76 -1.51
N GLU A 150 46.85 -38.95 -1.20
CA GLU A 150 46.90 -38.08 -0.05
C GLU A 150 47.49 -36.74 -0.50
N ALA A 151 46.79 -35.64 -0.20
CA ALA A 151 47.20 -34.30 -0.62
C ALA A 151 46.82 -33.26 0.41
N GLU A 152 47.71 -32.32 0.68
CA GLU A 152 47.43 -31.17 1.53
C GLU A 152 46.81 -30.01 0.72
N PHE A 153 46.00 -29.17 1.36
CA PHE A 153 45.46 -27.98 0.75
C PHE A 153 45.58 -26.75 1.67
N GLU A 154 45.70 -25.62 1.05
CA GLU A 154 45.76 -24.35 1.76
C GLU A 154 44.37 -23.70 1.82
N LEU A 155 44.04 -23.13 3.00
CA LEU A 155 42.85 -22.34 3.23
C LEU A 155 43.19 -21.23 4.21
N ASP A 156 42.68 -20.04 3.95
CA ASP A 156 42.78 -18.88 4.84
C ASP A 156 42.31 -19.23 6.25
N ASP A 157 43.07 -18.83 7.27
CA ASP A 157 42.80 -19.23 8.66
C ASP A 157 41.46 -18.67 9.18
N ASN A 158 41.03 -17.51 8.75
CA ASN A 158 39.71 -16.95 9.13
C ASN A 158 38.58 -17.77 8.47
N ALA A 159 38.69 -18.06 7.17
CA ALA A 159 37.71 -18.91 6.48
C ALA A 159 37.64 -20.31 7.10
N ARG A 160 38.78 -20.89 7.46
CA ARG A 160 38.88 -22.19 8.16
C ARG A 160 38.19 -22.15 9.52
N TRP A 161 38.51 -21.15 10.33
CA TRP A 161 37.88 -20.98 11.65
C TRP A 161 36.35 -20.84 11.54
N ARG A 162 35.87 -20.00 10.61
CA ARG A 162 34.43 -19.81 10.37
C ARG A 162 33.71 -21.10 10.00
N LEU A 163 34.30 -21.92 9.13
CA LEU A 163 33.75 -23.21 8.75
C LEU A 163 33.77 -24.22 9.92
N LEU A 164 34.86 -24.28 10.70
CA LEU A 164 34.95 -25.14 11.86
C LEU A 164 33.91 -24.84 12.93
N GLU A 165 33.65 -23.53 13.18
CA GLU A 165 32.68 -23.08 14.18
C GLU A 165 31.24 -22.94 13.60
N GLY A 166 31.06 -23.13 12.30
CA GLY A 166 29.75 -22.97 11.66
C GLY A 166 29.24 -21.52 11.59
N LEU A 167 30.15 -20.54 11.52
CA LEU A 167 29.82 -19.10 11.63
C LEU A 167 29.62 -18.45 10.26
N ASP A 168 28.41 -18.02 9.97
CA ASP A 168 28.11 -17.09 8.88
C ASP A 168 28.30 -15.63 9.33
N ASP A 169 28.11 -14.67 8.42
CA ASP A 169 28.32 -13.24 8.70
C ASP A 169 27.37 -12.72 9.79
N ILE A 170 26.15 -13.29 9.90
CA ILE A 170 25.18 -12.94 10.95
C ILE A 170 25.64 -13.51 12.30
N SER A 171 26.00 -14.79 12.35
CA SER A 171 26.47 -15.44 13.56
C SER A 171 27.73 -14.79 14.14
N LEU A 172 28.64 -14.32 13.27
CA LEU A 172 29.80 -13.52 13.67
C LEU A 172 29.40 -12.19 14.32
N THR A 173 28.43 -11.50 13.72
CA THR A 173 27.91 -10.23 14.28
C THR A 173 27.28 -10.46 15.65
N LEU A 174 26.50 -11.53 15.80
CA LEU A 174 25.81 -11.87 17.04
C LEU A 174 26.76 -12.26 18.19
N GLN A 175 28.03 -12.60 17.92
CA GLN A 175 29.03 -12.77 18.99
C GLN A 175 29.28 -11.46 19.79
N ASN A 176 28.95 -10.31 19.20
CA ASN A 176 29.07 -8.99 19.83
C ASN A 176 27.70 -8.44 20.27
N GLU A 177 26.71 -9.28 20.56
CA GLU A 177 25.34 -8.86 20.89
C GLU A 177 25.27 -7.87 22.07
N ALA A 178 26.08 -8.09 23.10
CA ALA A 178 26.13 -7.18 24.26
C ALA A 178 26.64 -5.77 23.90
N ASP A 179 27.65 -5.69 23.04
CA ASP A 179 28.20 -4.42 22.58
C ASP A 179 27.23 -3.71 21.63
N ILE A 180 26.53 -4.46 20.79
CA ILE A 180 25.47 -3.96 19.91
C ILE A 180 24.34 -3.39 20.74
N ALA A 181 23.85 -4.12 21.74
CA ALA A 181 22.78 -3.68 22.63
C ALA A 181 23.18 -2.40 23.39
N THR A 182 24.42 -2.33 23.86
CA THR A 182 24.97 -1.13 24.52
C THR A 182 24.99 0.07 23.56
N TYR A 183 25.46 -0.12 22.32
CA TYR A 183 25.42 0.93 21.30
C TYR A 183 24.00 1.38 20.98
N GLU A 184 23.07 0.44 20.79
CA GLU A 184 21.66 0.73 20.47
C GLU A 184 20.97 1.53 21.59
N SER A 185 21.28 1.23 22.84
CA SER A 185 20.72 1.96 24.00
C SER A 185 21.16 3.42 24.06
N THR A 186 22.36 3.72 23.56
CA THR A 186 22.96 5.07 23.57
C THR A 186 22.83 5.80 22.24
N ARG A 187 22.26 5.13 21.22
CA ARG A 187 22.16 5.66 19.85
C ARG A 187 21.30 6.92 19.81
N PRO A 188 21.79 8.03 19.19
CA PRO A 188 21.01 9.26 19.07
C PRO A 188 19.65 9.07 18.42
N SER A 189 18.61 9.69 18.96
CA SER A 189 17.21 9.53 18.53
C SER A 189 16.93 9.97 17.09
N HIS A 190 17.79 10.82 16.51
CA HIS A 190 17.67 11.26 15.12
C HIS A 190 18.13 10.22 14.09
N LYS A 191 18.80 9.14 14.53
CA LYS A 191 19.20 8.06 13.62
C LYS A 191 18.08 7.02 13.47
N PRO A 192 17.86 6.44 12.28
CA PRO A 192 16.84 5.40 12.07
C PRO A 192 17.02 4.25 13.08
N ARG A 193 15.95 3.79 13.72
CA ARG A 193 15.97 2.64 14.63
C ARG A 193 15.54 1.38 13.89
N THR A 194 16.20 0.25 14.16
CA THR A 194 15.84 -1.09 13.65
C THR A 194 14.93 -1.86 14.61
N VAL A 195 14.56 -1.26 15.73
CA VAL A 195 13.56 -1.84 16.65
C VAL A 195 12.26 -2.04 15.87
N ARG A 196 11.57 -3.16 16.07
CA ARG A 196 10.19 -3.34 15.58
C ARG A 196 9.46 -2.03 15.85
N PRO A 197 8.90 -1.38 14.83
CA PRO A 197 8.13 -0.17 15.06
C PRO A 197 7.10 -0.53 16.13
N GLU A 198 6.98 0.33 17.14
CA GLU A 198 5.81 0.26 18.03
C GLU A 198 4.57 0.17 17.15
N PRO A 199 3.56 -0.60 17.52
CA PRO A 199 2.38 -0.73 16.70
C PRO A 199 1.94 0.68 16.29
N ARG A 200 1.79 0.90 15.00
CA ARG A 200 1.35 2.19 14.47
C ARG A 200 -0.01 2.50 15.09
N VAL A 201 -0.10 3.57 15.84
CA VAL A 201 -1.35 3.99 16.45
C VAL A 201 -2.05 4.93 15.48
N ILE A 202 -3.31 4.64 15.17
CA ILE A 202 -4.21 5.58 14.49
C ILE A 202 -5.05 6.24 15.57
N SER A 203 -4.85 7.53 15.78
CA SER A 203 -5.65 8.37 16.68
C SER A 203 -6.82 8.96 15.91
N LEU A 204 -8.03 8.51 16.18
CA LEU A 204 -9.24 8.89 15.45
C LEU A 204 -10.19 9.70 16.34
N ALA A 205 -10.48 10.94 15.92
CA ALA A 205 -11.60 11.68 16.48
C ALA A 205 -12.91 11.18 15.87
N VAL A 206 -13.89 10.90 16.70
CA VAL A 206 -15.21 10.42 16.30
C VAL A 206 -16.26 11.45 16.69
N ILE A 207 -16.98 11.97 15.72
CA ILE A 207 -18.10 12.90 15.91
C ILE A 207 -19.36 12.24 15.34
N PRO A 208 -20.12 11.46 16.11
CA PRO A 208 -21.32 10.81 15.59
C PRO A 208 -22.37 11.81 15.12
N GLY A 209 -22.46 12.98 15.79
CA GLY A 209 -23.40 14.04 15.44
C GLY A 209 -24.84 13.70 15.79
N ASP A 210 -25.75 13.98 14.87
CA ASP A 210 -27.21 13.99 15.09
C ASP A 210 -27.91 12.82 14.39
N GLY A 211 -29.12 12.50 14.81
CA GLY A 211 -30.03 11.56 14.18
C GLY A 211 -29.40 10.18 13.92
N ILE A 212 -29.44 9.71 12.67
CA ILE A 212 -28.87 8.42 12.27
C ILE A 212 -27.34 8.35 12.39
N GLY A 213 -26.67 9.49 12.55
CA GLY A 213 -25.20 9.56 12.65
C GLY A 213 -24.65 8.64 13.74
N GLN A 214 -25.35 8.53 14.90
CA GLN A 214 -24.98 7.63 15.99
C GLN A 214 -24.95 6.17 15.55
N GLU A 215 -25.94 5.73 14.77
CA GLU A 215 -26.09 4.34 14.34
C GLU A 215 -25.08 4.01 13.23
N VAL A 216 -24.94 4.86 12.22
CA VAL A 216 -24.07 4.57 11.06
C VAL A 216 -22.58 4.65 11.41
N VAL A 217 -22.18 5.56 12.32
CA VAL A 217 -20.79 5.66 12.78
C VAL A 217 -20.38 4.42 13.57
N ALA A 218 -21.27 3.87 14.41
CA ALA A 218 -20.99 2.64 15.13
C ALA A 218 -20.63 1.48 14.17
N GLN A 219 -21.34 1.38 13.04
CA GLN A 219 -21.04 0.37 12.02
C GLN A 219 -19.76 0.67 11.24
N GLY A 220 -19.50 1.95 10.91
CA GLY A 220 -18.22 2.38 10.32
C GLY A 220 -17.02 2.01 11.17
N LEU A 221 -17.08 2.24 12.49
CA LEU A 221 -16.03 1.86 13.43
C LEU A 221 -15.85 0.34 13.55
N LYS A 222 -16.96 -0.42 13.51
CA LYS A 222 -16.93 -1.88 13.49
C LYS A 222 -16.15 -2.41 12.28
N VAL A 223 -16.45 -1.91 11.09
CA VAL A 223 -15.75 -2.28 9.85
C VAL A 223 -14.30 -1.84 9.88
N LEU A 224 -14.01 -0.61 10.34
CA LEU A 224 -12.65 -0.11 10.50
C LEU A 224 -11.81 -1.03 11.38
N THR A 225 -12.34 -1.41 12.55
CA THR A 225 -11.66 -2.31 13.49
C THR A 225 -11.41 -3.69 12.87
N ALA A 226 -12.37 -4.22 12.12
CA ALA A 226 -12.28 -5.54 11.51
C ALA A 226 -11.23 -5.64 10.40
N VAL A 227 -10.95 -4.54 9.69
CA VAL A 227 -10.05 -4.52 8.54
C VAL A 227 -8.60 -4.18 8.89
N LEU A 228 -8.36 -3.57 10.06
CA LEU A 228 -7.02 -3.12 10.45
C LEU A 228 -6.07 -4.31 10.68
N PRO A 229 -4.80 -4.20 10.25
CA PRO A 229 -3.77 -5.20 10.56
C PRO A 229 -3.50 -5.30 12.06
N GLN A 230 -3.01 -6.45 12.52
CA GLN A 230 -2.73 -6.71 13.93
C GLN A 230 -1.63 -5.80 14.53
N ASP A 231 -0.77 -5.24 13.70
CA ASP A 231 0.30 -4.30 14.07
C ASP A 231 -0.14 -2.84 14.07
N VAL A 232 -1.41 -2.57 13.77
CA VAL A 232 -2.01 -1.23 13.83
C VAL A 232 -3.03 -1.17 14.96
N LYS A 233 -2.82 -0.26 15.91
CA LYS A 233 -3.74 0.01 17.02
C LYS A 233 -4.64 1.18 16.67
N LEU A 234 -5.96 1.03 16.84
CA LEU A 234 -6.92 2.12 16.73
C LEU A 234 -7.21 2.70 18.12
N GLU A 235 -6.97 3.99 18.29
CA GLU A 235 -7.39 4.76 19.46
C GLU A 235 -8.46 5.77 19.04
N THR A 236 -9.65 5.67 19.63
CA THR A 236 -10.77 6.54 19.31
C THR A 236 -11.10 7.46 20.48
N LYS A 237 -11.39 8.72 20.16
CA LYS A 237 -11.98 9.65 21.13
C LYS A 237 -13.25 10.23 20.54
N GLN A 238 -14.36 10.02 21.26
CA GLN A 238 -15.66 10.56 20.86
C GLN A 238 -15.84 11.98 21.36
N TYR A 239 -16.43 12.83 20.49
CA TYR A 239 -16.75 14.22 20.77
C TYR A 239 -18.27 14.41 20.65
N ASP A 240 -18.89 14.97 21.70
CA ASP A 240 -20.30 15.30 21.76
C ASP A 240 -20.55 16.67 21.09
N LEU A 241 -20.56 16.66 19.73
CA LEU A 241 -20.79 17.83 18.90
C LEU A 241 -22.01 17.62 18.02
N GLY A 242 -22.91 18.61 18.01
CA GLY A 242 -24.17 18.54 17.27
C GLY A 242 -25.31 19.29 18.00
N ALA A 243 -26.54 18.99 17.60
CA ALA A 243 -27.76 19.62 18.14
C ALA A 243 -27.94 19.41 19.64
N THR A 244 -27.65 18.20 20.15
CA THR A 244 -27.76 17.90 21.60
C THR A 244 -26.89 18.80 22.42
N ARG A 245 -25.64 19.01 22.00
CA ARG A 245 -24.74 19.95 22.67
C ARG A 245 -25.26 21.39 22.59
N TRP A 246 -25.66 21.81 21.38
CA TRP A 246 -26.16 23.17 21.18
C TRP A 246 -27.36 23.47 22.08
N HIS A 247 -28.32 22.58 22.20
CA HIS A 247 -29.45 22.73 23.11
C HIS A 247 -29.05 22.85 24.58
N ARG A 248 -28.00 22.10 24.98
CA ARG A 248 -27.52 22.12 26.37
C ARG A 248 -26.71 23.35 26.72
N THR A 249 -25.89 23.85 25.78
CA THR A 249 -24.83 24.84 26.07
C THR A 249 -24.97 26.14 25.27
N GLY A 250 -25.68 26.14 24.15
CA GLY A 250 -25.69 27.20 23.16
C GLY A 250 -24.46 27.26 22.25
N GLU A 251 -23.55 26.30 22.39
CA GLU A 251 -22.30 26.23 21.63
C GLU A 251 -22.28 25.03 20.68
N THR A 252 -21.80 25.25 19.46
CA THR A 252 -21.65 24.19 18.46
C THR A 252 -20.29 23.50 18.54
N LEU A 253 -19.19 24.27 18.55
CA LEU A 253 -17.81 23.80 18.61
C LEU A 253 -16.98 24.78 19.46
N PRO A 254 -16.67 24.46 20.72
CA PRO A 254 -15.77 25.24 21.55
C PRO A 254 -14.34 25.23 21.02
N ASP A 255 -13.59 26.29 21.31
CA ASP A 255 -12.20 26.42 20.86
C ASP A 255 -11.28 25.39 21.50
N GLU A 256 -11.56 24.96 22.74
CA GLU A 256 -10.82 23.87 23.41
C GLU A 256 -10.97 22.53 22.68
N GLU A 257 -12.17 22.20 22.20
CA GLU A 257 -12.41 20.98 21.45
C GLU A 257 -11.85 21.07 20.03
N LEU A 258 -11.92 22.25 19.41
CA LEU A 258 -11.27 22.51 18.14
C LEU A 258 -9.75 22.28 18.23
N GLU A 259 -9.12 22.76 19.30
CA GLU A 259 -7.70 22.54 19.54
C GLU A 259 -7.38 21.06 19.82
N ALA A 260 -8.22 20.38 20.61
CA ALA A 260 -8.06 18.95 20.87
C ALA A 260 -8.17 18.09 19.60
N LEU A 261 -9.05 18.45 18.69
CA LEU A 261 -9.24 17.77 17.41
C LEU A 261 -7.98 17.79 16.52
N LYS A 262 -7.14 18.84 16.61
CA LYS A 262 -5.89 18.95 15.83
C LYS A 262 -4.88 17.83 16.10
N HIS A 263 -4.97 17.18 17.23
CA HIS A 263 -4.01 16.15 17.65
C HIS A 263 -4.38 14.73 17.19
N HIS A 264 -5.44 14.57 16.43
CA HIS A 264 -5.82 13.30 15.82
C HIS A 264 -5.26 13.16 14.41
N ASP A 265 -5.13 11.91 13.95
CA ASP A 265 -4.69 11.62 12.58
C ASP A 265 -5.81 11.88 11.55
N ALA A 266 -7.06 11.65 11.97
CA ALA A 266 -8.25 11.89 11.15
C ALA A 266 -9.50 12.08 12.02
N ILE A 267 -10.57 12.57 11.38
CA ILE A 267 -11.89 12.75 11.98
C ILE A 267 -12.90 11.91 11.20
N LEU A 268 -13.67 11.07 11.89
CA LEU A 268 -14.85 10.41 11.35
C LEU A 268 -16.09 11.13 11.86
N LEU A 269 -16.82 11.76 10.94
CA LEU A 269 -18.08 12.46 11.23
C LEU A 269 -19.26 11.60 10.74
N GLY A 270 -20.34 11.57 11.52
CA GLY A 270 -21.58 10.90 11.14
C GLY A 270 -22.49 11.82 10.33
N ALA A 271 -23.43 12.46 10.98
CA ALA A 271 -24.35 13.38 10.34
C ALA A 271 -24.65 14.57 11.23
N ILE A 272 -24.83 15.74 10.64
CA ILE A 272 -25.14 16.96 11.36
C ILE A 272 -26.44 17.55 10.84
N GLY A 273 -27.28 18.02 11.76
CA GLY A 273 -28.52 18.72 11.47
C GLY A 273 -29.68 18.19 12.30
N ASP A 274 -30.46 19.12 12.84
CA ASP A 274 -31.68 18.83 13.59
C ASP A 274 -32.71 19.93 13.31
N PRO A 275 -33.96 19.57 12.98
CA PRO A 275 -35.01 20.56 12.69
C PRO A 275 -35.32 21.54 13.84
N SER A 276 -34.97 21.15 15.08
CA SER A 276 -35.16 22.02 16.26
C SER A 276 -34.09 23.13 16.41
N VAL A 277 -33.00 23.03 15.62
CA VAL A 277 -31.93 24.04 15.61
C VAL A 277 -32.18 25.02 14.46
N PRO A 278 -32.04 26.33 14.65
CA PRO A 278 -32.18 27.27 13.55
C PRO A 278 -31.25 26.96 12.37
N SER A 279 -31.78 27.11 11.14
CA SER A 279 -31.03 26.83 9.91
C SER A 279 -29.72 27.59 9.85
N GLY A 280 -28.65 26.89 9.46
CA GLY A 280 -27.29 27.42 9.31
C GLY A 280 -26.47 27.47 10.60
N VAL A 281 -27.05 27.21 11.76
CA VAL A 281 -26.30 27.26 13.03
C VAL A 281 -25.28 26.09 13.12
N LEU A 282 -25.73 24.89 12.89
CA LEU A 282 -24.85 23.70 12.93
C LEU A 282 -23.90 23.64 11.74
N GLU A 283 -24.39 23.96 10.54
CA GLU A 283 -23.58 23.95 9.32
C GLU A 283 -22.43 24.96 9.43
N ARG A 284 -22.72 26.21 9.81
CA ARG A 284 -21.70 27.27 9.94
C ARG A 284 -20.83 27.09 11.18
N GLY A 285 -21.46 26.76 12.31
CA GLY A 285 -20.79 26.71 13.61
C GLY A 285 -20.00 25.45 13.87
N LEU A 286 -20.24 24.36 13.11
CA LEU A 286 -19.52 23.11 13.25
C LEU A 286 -18.84 22.69 11.94
N LEU A 287 -19.59 22.35 10.89
CA LEU A 287 -19.00 21.80 9.65
C LEU A 287 -18.07 22.78 8.95
N LEU A 288 -18.54 23.99 8.67
CA LEU A 288 -17.72 25.02 8.00
C LEU A 288 -16.60 25.51 8.93
N LYS A 289 -16.85 25.61 10.26
CA LYS A 289 -15.80 25.97 11.23
C LYS A 289 -14.65 24.96 11.19
N LEU A 290 -14.93 23.66 11.12
CA LEU A 290 -13.90 22.60 10.98
C LEU A 290 -13.18 22.72 9.63
N ARG A 291 -13.92 22.86 8.51
CA ARG A 291 -13.33 22.96 7.17
C ARG A 291 -12.35 24.14 7.06
N PHE A 292 -12.73 25.30 7.58
CA PHE A 292 -11.85 26.48 7.54
C PHE A 292 -10.69 26.39 8.53
N ALA A 293 -10.94 25.95 9.76
CA ALA A 293 -9.90 25.87 10.79
C ALA A 293 -8.81 24.84 10.46
N PHE A 294 -9.17 23.76 9.77
CA PHE A 294 -8.24 22.69 9.36
C PHE A 294 -7.85 22.78 7.89
N ASP A 295 -8.20 23.88 7.24
CA ASP A 295 -7.89 24.14 5.82
C ASP A 295 -8.18 22.91 4.94
N HIS A 296 -9.41 22.38 5.02
CA HIS A 296 -9.89 21.26 4.20
C HIS A 296 -10.21 21.75 2.79
N PHE A 297 -9.19 22.12 2.05
CA PHE A 297 -9.38 22.73 0.73
C PHE A 297 -9.79 21.74 -0.38
N ILE A 298 -9.71 20.43 -0.11
CA ILE A 298 -10.23 19.40 -1.00
C ILE A 298 -11.48 18.79 -0.36
N ASN A 299 -12.63 18.91 -1.02
CA ASN A 299 -13.78 18.07 -0.73
C ASN A 299 -13.88 17.00 -1.82
N LEU A 300 -13.51 15.75 -1.46
CA LEU A 300 -13.41 14.62 -2.35
C LEU A 300 -14.70 13.80 -2.33
N ARG A 301 -15.34 13.62 -3.48
CA ARG A 301 -16.63 12.94 -3.66
C ARG A 301 -16.55 11.87 -4.75
N PRO A 302 -16.23 10.59 -4.43
CA PRO A 302 -16.33 9.48 -5.38
C PRO A 302 -17.77 9.19 -5.74
N SER A 303 -18.01 8.84 -6.99
CA SER A 303 -19.33 8.47 -7.52
C SER A 303 -19.20 7.22 -8.37
N LYS A 304 -19.74 6.11 -7.85
CA LYS A 304 -19.69 4.79 -8.48
C LYS A 304 -21.07 4.15 -8.49
N LEU A 305 -21.51 3.63 -9.62
CA LEU A 305 -22.73 2.84 -9.71
C LEU A 305 -22.40 1.38 -9.37
N PHE A 306 -22.80 0.96 -8.17
CA PHE A 306 -22.57 -0.40 -7.68
C PHE A 306 -23.55 -1.40 -8.32
N PRO A 307 -23.21 -2.72 -8.33
CA PRO A 307 -24.14 -3.78 -8.73
C PRO A 307 -25.46 -3.72 -7.96
N ASN A 308 -26.55 -4.11 -8.58
CA ASN A 308 -27.92 -4.14 -8.02
C ASN A 308 -28.45 -2.84 -7.40
N THR A 309 -27.71 -1.74 -7.53
CA THR A 309 -28.12 -0.43 -7.01
C THR A 309 -29.13 0.22 -7.96
N ALA A 310 -30.19 0.79 -7.45
CA ALA A 310 -31.17 1.51 -8.26
C ALA A 310 -30.53 2.76 -8.89
N THR A 311 -30.81 3.00 -10.15
CA THR A 311 -30.42 4.24 -10.86
C THR A 311 -31.59 4.72 -11.72
N PRO A 312 -31.81 6.03 -11.84
CA PRO A 312 -32.81 6.58 -12.75
C PRO A 312 -32.38 6.50 -14.22
N LEU A 313 -31.12 6.13 -14.51
CA LEU A 313 -30.58 6.12 -15.85
C LEU A 313 -30.97 4.84 -16.60
N ALA A 314 -31.39 4.99 -17.85
CA ALA A 314 -31.64 3.85 -18.72
C ALA A 314 -30.33 3.11 -19.06
N GLY A 315 -30.42 1.77 -19.17
CA GLY A 315 -29.31 0.92 -19.64
C GLY A 315 -28.21 0.67 -18.62
N ARG A 316 -28.27 1.24 -17.40
CA ARG A 316 -27.26 1.09 -16.34
C ARG A 316 -25.82 1.32 -16.87
N PRO A 317 -25.46 2.54 -17.26
CA PRO A 317 -24.11 2.84 -17.74
C PRO A 317 -23.06 2.54 -16.65
N GLU A 318 -21.83 2.27 -17.08
CA GLU A 318 -20.71 2.17 -16.14
C GLU A 318 -20.37 3.57 -15.63
N ILE A 319 -20.49 3.77 -14.32
CA ILE A 319 -20.18 5.05 -13.66
C ILE A 319 -19.13 4.81 -12.60
N ASP A 320 -17.96 5.41 -12.79
CA ASP A 320 -16.87 5.47 -11.83
C ASP A 320 -16.05 6.72 -12.09
N PHE A 321 -16.36 7.78 -11.36
CA PHE A 321 -15.60 9.03 -11.41
C PHE A 321 -15.49 9.66 -10.02
N VAL A 322 -14.61 10.64 -9.88
CA VAL A 322 -14.44 11.38 -8.64
C VAL A 322 -14.54 12.88 -8.89
N VAL A 323 -15.24 13.58 -8.02
CA VAL A 323 -15.29 15.05 -8.01
C VAL A 323 -14.34 15.58 -6.95
N VAL A 324 -13.42 16.42 -7.37
CA VAL A 324 -12.52 17.21 -6.54
C VAL A 324 -13.12 18.62 -6.46
N ARG A 325 -13.89 18.86 -5.40
CA ARG A 325 -14.56 20.13 -5.12
C ARG A 325 -13.64 21.00 -4.28
N GLU A 326 -13.50 22.28 -4.61
CA GLU A 326 -12.86 23.25 -3.73
C GLU A 326 -13.65 23.33 -2.41
N GLY A 327 -12.99 23.38 -1.25
CA GLY A 327 -13.62 23.23 0.07
C GLY A 327 -13.63 24.47 0.96
N THR A 328 -12.87 25.53 0.63
CA THR A 328 -12.60 26.66 1.54
C THR A 328 -12.87 28.05 0.95
N GLU A 329 -13.22 28.14 -0.30
CA GLU A 329 -13.50 29.41 -1.01
C GLU A 329 -14.93 29.47 -1.55
N GLY A 330 -15.17 30.32 -2.50
CA GLY A 330 -16.48 30.54 -3.11
C GLY A 330 -17.43 31.34 -2.24
N PRO A 331 -18.75 31.21 -2.43
CA PRO A 331 -19.75 31.90 -1.62
C PRO A 331 -19.84 31.38 -0.18
N TYR A 332 -19.29 30.19 0.11
CA TYR A 332 -19.27 29.59 1.46
C TYR A 332 -18.41 30.36 2.46
N THR A 333 -17.54 31.26 1.99
CA THR A 333 -16.79 32.18 2.86
C THR A 333 -17.70 33.16 3.62
N GLY A 334 -18.98 33.30 3.21
CA GLY A 334 -19.95 34.15 3.86
C GLY A 334 -19.75 35.66 3.60
N ASN A 335 -18.99 36.00 2.55
CA ASN A 335 -18.83 37.41 2.15
C ASN A 335 -20.07 37.89 1.43
N GLY A 336 -20.72 38.88 2.00
CA GLY A 336 -21.95 39.47 1.45
C GLY A 336 -22.67 40.31 2.48
N GLY A 337 -23.91 40.64 2.18
CA GLY A 337 -24.75 41.40 3.10
C GLY A 337 -26.07 41.80 2.49
N SER A 338 -26.92 42.37 3.33
CA SER A 338 -28.20 42.92 2.90
C SER A 338 -28.39 44.36 3.37
N LEU A 339 -29.10 45.12 2.57
CA LEU A 339 -29.53 46.51 2.87
C LEU A 339 -31.02 46.59 2.74
N ARG A 340 -31.66 47.41 3.57
CA ARG A 340 -33.11 47.68 3.58
C ARG A 340 -33.96 46.41 3.74
N THR A 341 -33.48 45.50 4.57
CA THR A 341 -34.10 44.19 4.81
C THR A 341 -35.57 44.32 5.20
N GLY A 342 -36.43 43.48 4.62
CA GLY A 342 -37.88 43.48 4.84
C GLY A 342 -38.64 44.58 4.11
N THR A 343 -38.03 45.35 3.22
CA THR A 343 -38.70 46.38 2.39
C THR A 343 -38.71 45.98 0.91
N PRO A 344 -39.62 46.58 0.09
CA PRO A 344 -39.60 46.37 -1.36
C PRO A 344 -38.31 46.82 -2.07
N ALA A 345 -37.46 47.57 -1.40
CA ALA A 345 -36.18 48.06 -1.90
C ALA A 345 -34.99 47.31 -1.27
N GLU A 346 -35.23 46.13 -0.73
CA GLU A 346 -34.17 45.24 -0.19
C GLU A 346 -33.15 44.85 -1.26
N VAL A 347 -31.91 44.91 -0.88
CA VAL A 347 -30.77 44.46 -1.70
C VAL A 347 -29.99 43.41 -0.90
N ALA A 348 -29.78 42.28 -1.50
CA ALA A 348 -28.92 41.22 -0.94
C ALA A 348 -27.76 40.90 -1.91
N THR A 349 -26.58 40.69 -1.37
CA THR A 349 -25.38 40.34 -2.14
C THR A 349 -24.67 39.15 -1.51
N GLU A 350 -24.22 38.24 -2.35
CA GLU A 350 -23.28 37.15 -1.99
C GLU A 350 -22.05 37.25 -2.90
N VAL A 351 -20.87 37.20 -2.31
CA VAL A 351 -19.61 37.33 -3.05
C VAL A 351 -18.89 36.00 -3.08
N SER A 352 -18.63 35.51 -4.28
CA SER A 352 -17.79 34.33 -4.47
C SER A 352 -16.31 34.72 -4.47
N VAL A 353 -15.59 34.32 -3.44
CA VAL A 353 -14.14 34.54 -3.33
C VAL A 353 -13.41 33.40 -4.06
N ASN A 354 -12.48 33.76 -4.95
CA ASN A 354 -11.64 32.78 -5.66
C ASN A 354 -10.22 33.35 -5.71
N THR A 355 -9.26 32.67 -5.12
CA THR A 355 -7.86 33.11 -5.13
C THR A 355 -7.01 32.21 -6.03
N ALA A 356 -5.94 32.76 -6.59
CA ALA A 356 -4.99 31.94 -7.35
C ALA A 356 -4.40 30.83 -6.50
N TYR A 357 -4.17 31.08 -5.22
CA TYR A 357 -3.66 30.09 -4.27
C TYR A 357 -4.65 28.94 -4.05
N GLY A 358 -5.92 29.23 -3.77
CA GLY A 358 -6.95 28.21 -3.54
C GLY A 358 -7.23 27.39 -4.79
N VAL A 359 -7.33 28.04 -5.95
CA VAL A 359 -7.56 27.35 -7.23
C VAL A 359 -6.39 26.47 -7.61
N GLU A 360 -5.12 26.95 -7.47
CA GLU A 360 -3.95 26.15 -7.88
C GLU A 360 -3.82 24.87 -7.07
N ARG A 361 -4.01 24.91 -5.75
CA ARG A 361 -3.86 23.74 -4.90
C ARG A 361 -4.92 22.66 -5.15
N VAL A 362 -6.17 23.04 -5.41
CA VAL A 362 -7.23 22.06 -5.72
C VAL A 362 -7.08 21.49 -7.14
N VAL A 363 -6.67 22.32 -8.08
CA VAL A 363 -6.39 21.89 -9.46
C VAL A 363 -5.22 20.92 -9.49
N ARG A 364 -4.17 21.17 -8.73
CA ARG A 364 -2.99 20.29 -8.63
C ARG A 364 -3.36 18.93 -8.04
N ASP A 365 -4.10 18.87 -6.94
CA ASP A 365 -4.62 17.61 -6.38
C ASP A 365 -5.46 16.83 -7.41
N ALA A 366 -6.29 17.53 -8.19
CA ALA A 366 -7.11 16.89 -9.22
C ALA A 366 -6.27 16.28 -10.36
N TYR A 367 -5.19 16.93 -10.78
CA TYR A 367 -4.24 16.38 -11.76
C TYR A 367 -3.49 15.17 -11.23
N GLU A 368 -3.03 15.19 -9.98
CA GLU A 368 -2.37 14.08 -9.32
C GLU A 368 -3.30 12.86 -9.26
N ARG A 369 -4.56 13.06 -8.89
CA ARG A 369 -5.58 11.99 -8.90
C ARG A 369 -5.85 11.46 -10.30
N ALA A 370 -5.99 12.34 -11.29
CA ALA A 370 -6.20 11.91 -12.67
C ALA A 370 -5.00 11.12 -13.21
N SER A 371 -3.78 11.54 -12.89
CA SER A 371 -2.54 10.83 -13.28
C SER A 371 -2.48 9.42 -12.69
N SER A 372 -3.01 9.20 -11.48
CA SER A 372 -3.03 7.91 -10.80
C SER A 372 -4.14 6.96 -11.30
N ARG A 373 -5.20 7.46 -11.95
CA ARG A 373 -6.31 6.66 -12.45
C ARG A 373 -6.02 6.07 -13.85
N PRO A 374 -6.58 4.91 -14.20
CA PRO A 374 -6.29 4.25 -15.48
C PRO A 374 -6.65 5.08 -16.72
N ARG A 375 -7.76 5.86 -16.66
CA ARG A 375 -8.24 6.66 -17.80
C ARG A 375 -7.50 7.96 -18.00
N LYS A 376 -6.84 8.46 -16.95
CA LYS A 376 -6.02 9.69 -16.96
C LYS A 376 -6.73 10.87 -17.61
N LYS A 377 -7.99 11.11 -17.23
CA LYS A 377 -8.79 12.18 -17.79
C LYS A 377 -9.27 13.15 -16.69
N LEU A 378 -9.04 14.45 -16.88
CA LEU A 378 -9.48 15.51 -15.98
C LEU A 378 -10.39 16.50 -16.71
N THR A 379 -11.57 16.73 -16.15
CA THR A 379 -12.54 17.71 -16.67
C THR A 379 -12.67 18.88 -15.70
N LEU A 380 -12.34 20.09 -16.12
CA LEU A 380 -12.71 21.32 -15.39
C LEU A 380 -14.18 21.63 -15.67
N VAL A 381 -14.99 21.71 -14.61
CA VAL A 381 -16.37 22.18 -14.72
C VAL A 381 -16.49 23.56 -14.07
N HIS A 382 -16.90 24.55 -14.84
CA HIS A 382 -17.08 25.91 -14.38
C HIS A 382 -18.06 26.67 -15.30
N LYS A 383 -18.24 28.00 -15.14
CA LYS A 383 -19.13 28.83 -15.97
C LYS A 383 -18.40 30.09 -16.43
N ASN A 384 -17.28 29.97 -17.15
CA ASN A 384 -16.38 31.07 -17.50
C ASN A 384 -17.00 32.07 -18.51
N ASN A 385 -18.08 31.70 -19.20
CA ASN A 385 -18.82 32.63 -20.09
C ASN A 385 -19.74 33.59 -19.33
N VAL A 386 -19.99 33.34 -18.03
CA VAL A 386 -20.82 34.19 -17.16
C VAL A 386 -19.98 34.72 -15.99
N LEU A 387 -19.30 33.87 -15.30
CA LEU A 387 -18.37 34.20 -14.20
C LEU A 387 -17.00 34.56 -14.78
N VAL A 388 -16.94 35.70 -15.48
CA VAL A 388 -15.81 36.04 -16.35
C VAL A 388 -14.49 36.09 -15.58
N TYR A 389 -14.45 36.69 -14.40
CA TYR A 389 -13.22 36.84 -13.62
C TYR A 389 -12.81 35.54 -12.94
N ALA A 390 -13.69 34.91 -12.17
CA ALA A 390 -13.43 33.66 -11.50
C ALA A 390 -13.18 32.52 -12.50
N GLY A 391 -14.02 32.40 -13.54
CA GLY A 391 -13.92 31.37 -14.54
C GLY A 391 -12.64 31.46 -15.39
N HIS A 392 -12.14 32.65 -15.68
CA HIS A 392 -10.84 32.84 -16.34
C HIS A 392 -9.69 32.49 -15.41
N LEU A 393 -9.75 32.85 -14.13
CA LEU A 393 -8.74 32.45 -13.13
C LEU A 393 -8.63 30.93 -13.07
N TRP A 394 -9.75 30.23 -12.91
CA TRP A 394 -9.80 28.76 -12.90
C TRP A 394 -9.23 28.15 -14.18
N LYS A 395 -9.67 28.63 -15.34
CA LYS A 395 -9.21 28.10 -16.63
C LYS A 395 -7.71 28.32 -16.85
N ASN A 396 -7.20 29.51 -16.54
CA ASN A 396 -5.79 29.84 -16.73
C ASN A 396 -4.88 28.99 -15.83
N ILE A 397 -5.29 28.78 -14.56
CA ILE A 397 -4.52 27.93 -13.63
C ILE A 397 -4.61 26.47 -14.05
N PHE A 398 -5.80 26.00 -14.44
CA PHE A 398 -5.99 24.65 -14.95
C PHE A 398 -5.06 24.35 -16.14
N ASP A 399 -5.01 25.24 -17.13
CA ASP A 399 -4.15 25.08 -18.29
C ASP A 399 -2.66 25.17 -17.95
N LYS A 400 -2.28 26.05 -17.02
CA LYS A 400 -0.90 26.21 -16.57
C LYS A 400 -0.40 24.94 -15.86
N VAL A 401 -1.16 24.44 -14.88
CA VAL A 401 -0.81 23.21 -14.15
C VAL A 401 -0.82 21.99 -15.08
N GLY A 402 -1.73 21.96 -16.06
CA GLY A 402 -1.80 20.86 -17.02
C GLY A 402 -0.53 20.66 -17.85
N GLN A 403 0.30 21.68 -18.02
CA GLN A 403 1.59 21.56 -18.69
C GLN A 403 2.58 20.67 -17.94
N GLU A 404 2.38 20.50 -16.63
CA GLU A 404 3.20 19.63 -15.77
C GLU A 404 2.75 18.15 -15.83
N TYR A 405 1.56 17.86 -16.38
CA TYR A 405 0.95 16.53 -16.46
C TYR A 405 0.57 16.14 -17.91
N PRO A 406 1.55 16.01 -18.81
CA PRO A 406 1.29 15.78 -20.24
C PRO A 406 0.58 14.46 -20.55
N GLU A 407 0.58 13.50 -19.60
CA GLU A 407 -0.12 12.21 -19.72
C GLU A 407 -1.62 12.30 -19.41
N VAL A 408 -2.09 13.42 -18.83
CA VAL A 408 -3.50 13.62 -18.46
C VAL A 408 -4.25 14.31 -19.59
N THR A 409 -5.27 13.64 -20.12
CA THR A 409 -6.19 14.24 -21.11
C THR A 409 -7.15 15.20 -20.42
N THR A 410 -7.23 16.44 -20.89
CA THR A 410 -8.05 17.48 -20.28
C THR A 410 -9.29 17.82 -21.08
N ASP A 411 -10.36 18.21 -20.39
CA ASP A 411 -11.61 18.68 -20.98
C ASP A 411 -12.14 19.88 -20.15
N TYR A 412 -12.95 20.71 -20.77
CA TYR A 412 -13.67 21.81 -20.10
C TYR A 412 -15.16 21.73 -20.44
N LEU A 413 -15.99 21.83 -19.41
CA LEU A 413 -17.44 21.89 -19.58
C LEU A 413 -18.03 23.06 -18.80
N HIS A 414 -19.02 23.72 -19.38
CA HIS A 414 -19.92 24.55 -18.59
C HIS A 414 -20.78 23.69 -17.66
N VAL A 415 -21.04 24.18 -16.46
CA VAL A 415 -21.76 23.42 -15.42
C VAL A 415 -23.11 22.90 -15.88
N ASP A 416 -23.88 23.70 -16.64
CA ASP A 416 -25.15 23.27 -17.23
C ASP A 416 -24.98 22.13 -18.25
N ALA A 417 -23.95 22.17 -19.09
CA ALA A 417 -23.64 21.06 -19.98
C ALA A 417 -23.19 19.81 -19.19
N ALA A 418 -22.42 20.00 -18.12
CA ALA A 418 -22.00 18.89 -17.26
C ALA A 418 -23.19 18.16 -16.63
N THR A 419 -24.22 18.89 -16.18
CA THR A 419 -25.45 18.27 -15.63
C THR A 419 -26.19 17.43 -16.66
N ILE A 420 -26.23 17.87 -17.92
CA ILE A 420 -26.81 17.07 -19.02
C ILE A 420 -26.01 15.77 -19.21
N PHE A 421 -24.68 15.87 -19.22
CA PHE A 421 -23.82 14.70 -19.44
C PHE A 421 -23.82 13.73 -18.24
N PHE A 422 -24.05 14.18 -17.02
CA PHE A 422 -24.24 13.29 -15.87
C PHE A 422 -25.43 12.34 -16.06
N VAL A 423 -26.44 12.77 -16.80
CA VAL A 423 -27.63 11.97 -17.09
C VAL A 423 -27.51 11.20 -18.41
N THR A 424 -26.88 11.77 -19.43
CA THR A 424 -26.89 11.19 -20.79
C THR A 424 -25.63 10.42 -21.14
N GLN A 425 -24.48 10.74 -20.55
CA GLN A 425 -23.16 10.17 -20.82
C GLN A 425 -22.26 10.21 -19.57
N PRO A 426 -22.67 9.63 -18.43
CA PRO A 426 -21.90 9.73 -17.18
C PRO A 426 -20.55 9.00 -17.28
N GLU A 427 -20.43 7.99 -18.12
CA GLU A 427 -19.21 7.21 -18.37
C GLU A 427 -18.06 8.04 -18.96
N ARG A 428 -18.35 9.24 -19.50
CA ARG A 428 -17.32 10.14 -20.04
C ARG A 428 -16.40 10.74 -18.97
N PHE A 429 -16.86 10.80 -17.71
CA PHE A 429 -16.13 11.42 -16.60
C PHE A 429 -15.21 10.45 -15.90
N ASP A 430 -14.02 10.91 -15.52
CA ASP A 430 -13.03 10.19 -14.72
C ASP A 430 -12.67 10.98 -13.46
N VAL A 431 -12.04 12.15 -13.61
CA VAL A 431 -11.85 13.12 -12.54
C VAL A 431 -12.46 14.44 -12.97
N ILE A 432 -13.20 15.07 -12.07
CA ILE A 432 -13.78 16.40 -12.26
C ILE A 432 -13.18 17.33 -11.21
N VAL A 433 -12.75 18.53 -11.62
CA VAL A 433 -12.39 19.60 -10.70
C VAL A 433 -13.33 20.77 -10.90
N THR A 434 -13.78 21.38 -9.80
CA THR A 434 -14.76 22.47 -9.84
C THR A 434 -14.70 23.33 -8.57
N ASP A 435 -15.32 24.51 -8.62
CA ASP A 435 -15.45 25.38 -7.46
C ASP A 435 -16.37 24.78 -6.38
N ASN A 436 -16.44 25.47 -5.26
CA ASN A 436 -17.18 25.00 -4.09
C ASN A 436 -18.69 24.87 -4.37
N LEU A 437 -19.33 25.87 -4.99
CA LEU A 437 -20.78 25.87 -5.21
C LEU A 437 -21.21 24.86 -6.28
N PHE A 438 -20.53 24.86 -7.42
CA PHE A 438 -20.86 23.91 -8.49
C PHE A 438 -20.55 22.49 -8.08
N GLY A 439 -19.48 22.30 -7.29
CA GLY A 439 -19.14 21.00 -6.74
C GLY A 439 -20.21 20.43 -5.82
N ASP A 440 -20.85 21.26 -5.00
CA ASP A 440 -21.97 20.86 -4.15
C ASP A 440 -23.14 20.33 -4.99
N ILE A 441 -23.60 21.14 -5.94
CA ILE A 441 -24.75 20.83 -6.80
C ILE A 441 -24.47 19.57 -7.65
N LEU A 442 -23.29 19.49 -8.25
CA LEU A 442 -22.93 18.38 -9.13
C LEU A 442 -22.80 17.04 -8.38
N THR A 443 -22.31 17.07 -7.15
CA THR A 443 -22.13 15.85 -6.37
C THR A 443 -23.45 15.26 -5.86
N ASP A 444 -24.46 16.10 -5.61
CA ASP A 444 -25.81 15.62 -5.30
C ASP A 444 -26.48 14.98 -6.52
N LEU A 445 -26.31 15.57 -7.71
CA LEU A 445 -26.75 14.95 -8.95
C LEU A 445 -26.01 13.63 -9.21
N ALA A 446 -24.69 13.60 -8.99
CA ALA A 446 -23.90 12.39 -9.10
C ALA A 446 -24.40 11.28 -8.16
N ALA A 447 -24.68 11.61 -6.91
CA ALA A 447 -25.25 10.65 -5.96
C ALA A 447 -26.63 10.16 -6.42
N ALA A 448 -27.49 11.04 -6.92
CA ALA A 448 -28.83 10.65 -7.42
C ALA A 448 -28.76 9.64 -8.57
N VAL A 449 -27.80 9.80 -9.51
CA VAL A 449 -27.67 8.88 -10.65
C VAL A 449 -26.91 7.58 -10.30
N THR A 450 -26.18 7.54 -9.17
CA THR A 450 -25.41 6.36 -8.74
C THR A 450 -26.03 5.56 -7.61
N GLY A 451 -27.29 5.83 -7.25
CA GLY A 451 -28.02 4.99 -6.27
C GLY A 451 -28.46 5.72 -5.01
N GLY A 452 -28.26 7.02 -4.95
CA GLY A 452 -28.69 7.88 -3.85
C GLY A 452 -27.58 8.22 -2.86
N ILE A 453 -27.88 9.23 -2.02
CA ILE A 453 -26.95 9.76 -1.02
C ILE A 453 -26.55 8.75 0.07
N GLY A 454 -27.32 7.67 0.27
CA GLY A 454 -27.00 6.59 1.20
C GLY A 454 -25.79 5.74 0.79
N LEU A 455 -25.28 5.89 -0.43
CA LEU A 455 -24.07 5.23 -0.94
C LEU A 455 -22.93 6.23 -1.21
N ALA A 456 -23.13 7.51 -0.93
CA ALA A 456 -22.17 8.57 -1.25
C ALA A 456 -21.26 8.87 -0.06
N ALA A 457 -19.97 8.62 -0.23
CA ALA A 457 -18.93 8.98 0.71
C ALA A 457 -18.32 10.35 0.40
N SER A 458 -17.76 11.00 1.41
CA SER A 458 -17.08 12.29 1.29
C SER A 458 -15.83 12.34 2.17
N GLY A 459 -14.78 13.01 1.65
CA GLY A 459 -13.60 13.38 2.42
C GLY A 459 -13.35 14.87 2.33
N ASN A 460 -13.26 15.54 3.48
CA ASN A 460 -12.79 16.93 3.58
C ASN A 460 -11.30 16.86 3.94
N ILE A 461 -10.44 17.14 2.98
CA ILE A 461 -9.03 16.72 3.04
C ILE A 461 -8.11 17.94 3.08
N ASN A 462 -7.15 17.90 3.99
CA ASN A 462 -5.93 18.68 3.95
C ASN A 462 -4.77 17.73 3.52
N PRO A 463 -4.38 17.72 2.25
CA PRO A 463 -3.34 16.79 1.75
C PRO A 463 -1.95 17.05 2.32
N THR A 464 -1.72 18.22 2.93
CA THR A 464 -0.41 18.57 3.49
C THR A 464 -0.09 17.81 4.79
N GLY A 465 -1.11 17.22 5.44
CA GLY A 465 -0.96 16.57 6.73
C GLY A 465 -0.75 17.53 7.92
N ALA A 466 -0.91 18.85 7.69
CA ALA A 466 -0.78 19.86 8.76
C ALA A 466 -1.92 19.78 9.78
N PHE A 467 -3.07 19.29 9.36
CA PHE A 467 -4.28 19.15 10.16
C PHE A 467 -4.97 17.82 9.82
N PRO A 468 -5.76 17.26 10.78
CA PRO A 468 -6.52 16.05 10.52
C PRO A 468 -7.58 16.28 9.44
N SER A 469 -7.66 15.40 8.47
CA SER A 469 -8.72 15.37 7.47
C SER A 469 -9.99 14.74 8.04
N MET A 470 -11.16 15.14 7.53
CA MET A 470 -12.47 14.71 8.03
C MET A 470 -13.22 13.90 6.96
N PHE A 471 -13.75 12.75 7.35
CA PHE A 471 -14.47 11.82 6.48
C PHE A 471 -15.90 11.64 6.99
N GLU A 472 -16.87 11.74 6.08
CA GLU A 472 -18.28 11.75 6.42
C GLU A 472 -19.13 11.16 5.28
N PRO A 473 -20.30 10.55 5.56
CA PRO A 473 -21.30 10.28 4.53
C PRO A 473 -21.90 11.59 4.03
N VAL A 474 -22.40 11.60 2.78
CA VAL A 474 -23.05 12.79 2.19
C VAL A 474 -24.46 13.00 2.74
N HIS A 475 -25.14 11.93 3.20
CA HIS A 475 -26.51 12.03 3.74
C HIS A 475 -26.56 12.85 5.04
N GLY A 476 -27.68 13.48 5.29
CA GLY A 476 -27.97 14.21 6.54
C GLY A 476 -28.35 13.29 7.71
N SER A 477 -28.83 13.91 8.76
CA SER A 477 -29.19 13.25 10.03
C SER A 477 -30.44 12.39 10.01
N ALA A 478 -31.32 12.53 9.01
CA ALA A 478 -32.58 11.79 8.85
C ALA A 478 -33.32 11.53 10.18
N PRO A 479 -33.73 12.57 10.90
CA PRO A 479 -34.24 12.46 12.27
C PRO A 479 -35.53 11.63 12.37
N ASP A 480 -36.28 11.49 11.28
CA ASP A 480 -37.50 10.69 11.15
C ASP A 480 -37.28 9.17 11.28
N ILE A 481 -36.09 8.69 10.99
CA ILE A 481 -35.72 7.26 11.12
C ILE A 481 -34.66 7.02 12.18
N ALA A 482 -34.19 8.04 12.89
CA ALA A 482 -33.19 7.90 13.94
C ALA A 482 -33.66 6.95 15.06
N GLY A 483 -32.79 6.05 15.52
CA GLY A 483 -33.07 5.06 16.55
C GLY A 483 -33.96 3.89 16.11
N THR A 484 -34.32 3.82 14.82
CA THR A 484 -35.16 2.74 14.28
C THR A 484 -34.38 1.58 13.68
N GLY A 485 -33.07 1.70 13.55
CA GLY A 485 -32.20 0.68 12.92
C GLY A 485 -32.45 0.51 11.43
N LYS A 486 -32.98 1.53 10.73
CA LYS A 486 -33.31 1.47 9.29
C LYS A 486 -32.26 2.15 8.40
N ALA A 487 -31.38 2.94 8.98
CA ALA A 487 -30.37 3.66 8.22
C ALA A 487 -29.36 2.70 7.57
N ASP A 488 -29.09 2.86 6.29
CA ASP A 488 -28.03 2.09 5.60
C ASP A 488 -26.65 2.70 5.94
N PRO A 489 -25.73 1.95 6.58
CA PRO A 489 -24.43 2.49 6.98
C PRO A 489 -23.41 2.50 5.84
N THR A 490 -23.76 2.09 4.63
CA THR A 490 -22.83 1.88 3.52
C THR A 490 -22.04 3.13 3.16
N ALA A 491 -22.67 4.31 3.15
CA ALA A 491 -21.97 5.57 2.88
C ALA A 491 -20.90 5.87 3.92
N THR A 492 -21.17 5.64 5.21
CA THR A 492 -20.18 5.81 6.30
C THR A 492 -19.05 4.80 6.17
N VAL A 493 -19.35 3.54 5.82
CA VAL A 493 -18.34 2.50 5.58
C VAL A 493 -17.44 2.86 4.40
N LEU A 494 -17.99 3.41 3.31
CA LEU A 494 -17.20 3.93 2.18
C LEU A 494 -16.36 5.16 2.58
N SER A 495 -16.87 6.00 3.50
CA SER A 495 -16.11 7.13 4.06
C SER A 495 -14.92 6.64 4.90
N VAL A 496 -15.07 5.51 5.61
CA VAL A 496 -13.96 4.82 6.30
C VAL A 496 -12.93 4.28 5.29
N ALA A 497 -13.33 3.81 4.11
CA ALA A 497 -12.38 3.43 3.06
C ALA A 497 -11.56 4.64 2.58
N LEU A 498 -12.20 5.80 2.38
CA LEU A 498 -11.49 7.05 2.05
C LEU A 498 -10.51 7.47 3.15
N LEU A 499 -10.91 7.37 4.42
CA LEU A 499 -10.08 7.64 5.59
C LEU A 499 -8.83 6.74 5.58
N LEU A 500 -9.00 5.46 5.41
CA LEU A 500 -7.89 4.50 5.37
C LEU A 500 -6.94 4.77 4.21
N ARG A 501 -7.47 5.08 3.03
CA ARG A 501 -6.67 5.47 1.86
C ARG A 501 -5.85 6.73 2.15
N HIS A 502 -6.44 7.73 2.78
CA HIS A 502 -5.76 8.96 3.19
C HIS A 502 -4.62 8.69 4.19
N LEU A 503 -4.81 7.78 5.13
CA LEU A 503 -3.79 7.38 6.10
C LEU A 503 -2.75 6.39 5.54
N GLY A 504 -2.79 6.06 4.24
CA GLY A 504 -1.85 5.18 3.58
C GLY A 504 -2.12 3.68 3.75
N HIS A 505 -3.33 3.32 4.16
CA HIS A 505 -3.80 1.92 4.29
C HIS A 505 -4.62 1.50 3.05
N GLU A 506 -4.01 1.59 1.86
CA GLU A 506 -4.69 1.33 0.57
C GLU A 506 -5.30 -0.07 0.48
N ALA A 507 -4.57 -1.10 0.90
CA ALA A 507 -5.06 -2.48 0.85
C ALA A 507 -6.33 -2.68 1.69
N GLN A 508 -6.42 -2.03 2.85
CA GLN A 508 -7.59 -2.08 3.72
C GLN A 508 -8.77 -1.30 3.13
N ALA A 509 -8.50 -0.16 2.49
CA ALA A 509 -9.52 0.62 1.79
C ALA A 509 -10.14 -0.19 0.64
N VAL A 510 -9.33 -0.84 -0.18
CA VAL A 510 -9.80 -1.72 -1.27
C VAL A 510 -10.64 -2.87 -0.72
N ARG A 511 -10.24 -3.53 0.36
CA ARG A 511 -11.03 -4.61 0.99
C ARG A 511 -12.41 -4.14 1.44
N ILE A 512 -12.53 -2.93 1.97
CA ILE A 512 -13.85 -2.36 2.31
C ILE A 512 -14.68 -2.13 1.05
N GLU A 513 -14.10 -1.55 -0.01
CA GLU A 513 -14.81 -1.29 -1.27
C GLU A 513 -15.27 -2.58 -1.95
N ASP A 514 -14.45 -3.63 -1.92
CA ASP A 514 -14.80 -4.96 -2.42
C ASP A 514 -15.91 -5.61 -1.59
N ALA A 515 -15.84 -5.50 -0.25
CA ALA A 515 -16.89 -5.97 0.65
C ALA A 515 -18.24 -5.28 0.39
N VAL A 516 -18.24 -3.96 0.20
CA VAL A 516 -19.44 -3.19 -0.16
C VAL A 516 -19.96 -3.61 -1.54
N THR A 517 -19.07 -3.78 -2.52
CA THR A 517 -19.46 -4.20 -3.87
C THR A 517 -20.14 -5.58 -3.87
N ALA A 518 -19.56 -6.53 -3.12
CA ALA A 518 -20.10 -7.87 -2.98
C ALA A 518 -21.44 -7.87 -2.23
N ASP A 519 -21.55 -7.11 -1.12
CA ASP A 519 -22.77 -7.00 -0.35
C ASP A 519 -23.93 -6.42 -1.18
N LEU A 520 -23.67 -5.34 -1.92
CA LEU A 520 -24.68 -4.73 -2.78
C LEU A 520 -25.09 -5.64 -3.95
N ALA A 521 -24.16 -6.43 -4.51
CA ALA A 521 -24.46 -7.39 -5.57
C ALA A 521 -25.41 -8.50 -5.11
N GLU A 522 -25.35 -8.90 -3.84
CA GLU A 522 -26.15 -9.97 -3.26
C GLU A 522 -27.47 -9.50 -2.65
N ARG A 523 -27.71 -8.19 -2.56
CA ARG A 523 -28.98 -7.66 -1.99
C ARG A 523 -30.17 -8.04 -2.88
N ASP A 524 -31.13 -8.74 -2.29
CA ASP A 524 -32.32 -9.22 -2.96
C ASP A 524 -33.58 -8.36 -2.68
N GLY A 525 -33.40 -7.21 -2.02
CA GLY A 525 -34.51 -6.35 -1.58
C GLY A 525 -35.09 -6.69 -0.21
N THR A 526 -34.64 -7.76 0.43
CA THR A 526 -35.02 -8.08 1.83
C THR A 526 -34.48 -6.97 2.75
N PHE A 527 -35.35 -6.48 3.64
CA PHE A 527 -34.96 -5.49 4.63
C PHE A 527 -33.91 -6.06 5.60
N ARG A 528 -32.84 -5.33 5.79
CA ARG A 528 -31.83 -5.59 6.84
C ARG A 528 -31.68 -4.34 7.69
N THR A 529 -31.46 -4.55 8.98
CA THR A 529 -31.20 -3.46 9.92
C THR A 529 -29.80 -2.84 9.69
N THR A 530 -29.60 -1.62 10.20
CA THR A 530 -28.31 -0.93 10.20
C THR A 530 -27.19 -1.82 10.75
N GLU A 531 -27.47 -2.56 11.82
CA GLU A 531 -26.52 -3.48 12.47
C GLU A 531 -26.21 -4.70 11.60
N GLU A 532 -27.24 -5.37 11.05
CA GLU A 532 -27.05 -6.54 10.17
C GLU A 532 -26.23 -6.21 8.92
N ILE A 533 -26.40 -5.01 8.34
CA ILE A 533 -25.58 -4.54 7.22
C ILE A 533 -24.14 -4.31 7.68
N GLY A 534 -23.95 -3.62 8.81
CA GLY A 534 -22.62 -3.35 9.38
C GLY A 534 -21.85 -4.64 9.72
N ASP A 535 -22.52 -5.64 10.30
CA ASP A 535 -21.95 -6.95 10.62
C ASP A 535 -21.52 -7.71 9.37
N ALA A 536 -22.37 -7.74 8.35
CA ALA A 536 -22.04 -8.38 7.08
C ALA A 536 -20.82 -7.72 6.41
N LEU A 537 -20.76 -6.41 6.39
CA LEU A 537 -19.62 -5.66 5.82
C LEU A 537 -18.33 -5.88 6.63
N ALA A 538 -18.41 -5.91 7.96
CA ALA A 538 -17.25 -6.17 8.82
C ALA A 538 -16.67 -7.57 8.60
N VAL A 539 -17.53 -8.59 8.52
CA VAL A 539 -17.12 -9.98 8.25
C VAL A 539 -16.45 -10.09 6.87
N ARG A 540 -17.02 -9.48 5.84
CA ARG A 540 -16.49 -9.52 4.47
C ARG A 540 -15.15 -8.77 4.36
N ALA A 541 -15.04 -7.61 4.99
CA ALA A 541 -13.81 -6.82 4.98
C ALA A 541 -12.67 -7.44 5.81
N ALA A 542 -12.96 -8.31 6.76
CA ALA A 542 -11.96 -9.00 7.58
C ALA A 542 -11.20 -10.11 6.82
N VAL A 543 -11.75 -10.63 5.72
CA VAL A 543 -11.16 -11.67 4.86
C VAL A 543 -10.31 -11.05 3.77
#